data_9ffc02fb2a7ed26a1dfe57263a064f67
#
_entry.id   9ffc02fb2a7ed26a1dfe57263a064f67
#
_cell.length_a   1.000
_cell.length_b   1.000
_cell.length_c   1.000
_cell.angle_alpha   90.00
_cell.angle_beta   90.00
_cell.angle_gamma   90.00
#
_symmetry.space_group_name_H-M   'P 1'
#
loop_
_entity.id
_entity.type
_entity.pdbx_description
1 polymer ?
#
loop_
_entity_poly.entity_id
_entity_poly.type
_entity_poly.pdbx_seq_one_letter_code
_entity_poly.pdbx_strand_id
1 'polypeptide(L)'
;SYPALDNLYQVLIDNPYTQIELSAHTDRIGSQEFNIELSQRRAQSVCEYLISKGIDSQRLVPVGYGKEVPKTVDEAIARQYNWPVGQLLDETFIENLDEEQKKYADQINRRTEFKVLTTTLGLQ
;
A
#
# COMPACT_ATOMS: atom_id res chain seq x y z
N SER A 1 -9.30 -3.96 -15.85
CA SER A 1 -8.35 -2.86 -15.88
C SER A 1 -8.07 -2.33 -14.48
N TYR A 2 -6.82 -1.97 -14.23
CA TYR A 2 -6.37 -1.46 -12.93
C TYR A 2 -5.61 -0.16 -13.17
N PRO A 3 -6.31 0.99 -13.24
CA PRO A 3 -5.67 2.26 -13.60
C PRO A 3 -4.44 2.62 -12.75
N ALA A 4 -4.50 2.36 -11.44
CA ALA A 4 -3.37 2.66 -10.56
C ALA A 4 -2.16 1.77 -10.88
N LEU A 5 -2.39 0.50 -11.23
CA LEU A 5 -1.32 -0.42 -11.62
C LEU A 5 -0.77 -0.06 -12.99
N ASP A 6 -1.61 0.40 -13.90
CA ASP A 6 -1.17 0.84 -15.22
C ASP A 6 -0.28 2.09 -15.11
N ASN A 7 -0.61 3.01 -14.20
CA ASN A 7 0.23 4.18 -13.92
C ASN A 7 1.57 3.76 -13.33
N LEU A 8 1.59 2.84 -12.38
CA LEU A 8 2.82 2.33 -11.80
C LEU A 8 3.67 1.62 -12.86
N TYR A 9 3.04 0.81 -13.71
CA TYR A 9 3.73 0.15 -14.81
C TYR A 9 4.44 1.19 -15.69
N GLN A 10 3.75 2.28 -16.05
CA GLN A 10 4.32 3.32 -16.90
C GLN A 10 5.50 4.01 -16.21
N VAL A 11 5.39 4.29 -14.90
CA VAL A 11 6.49 4.85 -14.12
C VAL A 11 7.71 3.94 -14.19
N LEU A 12 7.52 2.64 -14.06
CA LEU A 12 8.61 1.66 -14.11
C LEU A 12 9.22 1.54 -15.49
N ILE A 13 8.42 1.64 -16.54
CA ILE A 13 8.92 1.65 -17.93
C ILE A 13 9.75 2.91 -18.19
N ASP A 14 9.27 4.06 -17.72
CA ASP A 14 9.95 5.35 -17.94
C ASP A 14 11.22 5.49 -17.08
N ASN A 15 11.37 4.67 -16.05
CA ASN A 15 12.50 4.73 -15.13
C ASN A 15 13.11 3.33 -14.98
N PRO A 16 13.85 2.85 -16.00
CA PRO A 16 14.23 1.42 -16.10
C PRO A 16 15.19 0.91 -15.04
N TYR A 17 15.86 1.80 -14.30
CA TYR A 17 16.80 1.40 -13.25
C TYR A 17 16.20 1.57 -11.85
N THR A 18 14.91 1.81 -11.76
CA THR A 18 14.22 1.98 -10.49
C THR A 18 13.78 0.64 -9.94
N GLN A 19 14.10 0.41 -8.66
CA GLN A 19 13.60 -0.71 -7.88
C GLN A 19 12.65 -0.15 -6.83
N ILE A 20 11.51 -0.82 -6.65
CA ILE A 20 10.51 -0.40 -5.66
C ILE A 20 10.20 -1.52 -4.68
N GLU A 21 9.84 -1.13 -3.48
CA GLU A 21 9.09 -1.99 -2.56
C GLU A 21 7.62 -1.78 -2.83
N LEU A 22 6.90 -2.87 -3.10
CA LEU A 22 5.45 -2.83 -3.21
C LEU A 22 4.88 -3.35 -1.90
N SER A 23 4.25 -2.46 -1.15
CA SER A 23 3.74 -2.78 0.18
C SER A 23 2.23 -2.89 0.17
N ALA A 24 1.72 -3.89 0.87
CA ALA A 24 0.29 -4.07 1.06
C ALA A 24 -0.05 -4.03 2.54
N HIS A 25 -1.22 -3.46 2.83
CA HIS A 25 -1.68 -3.23 4.18
C HIS A 25 -3.12 -3.70 4.33
N THR A 26 -3.46 -4.13 5.54
CA THR A 26 -4.82 -4.56 5.86
C THR A 26 -5.46 -3.58 6.84
N ASP A 27 -6.74 -3.79 7.10
CA ASP A 27 -7.39 -3.08 8.20
C ASP A 27 -7.05 -3.74 9.55
N ARG A 28 -7.65 -3.22 10.62
CA ARG A 28 -7.40 -3.65 12.00
C ARG A 28 -8.05 -4.99 12.37
N ILE A 29 -8.89 -5.54 11.50
CA ILE A 29 -9.71 -6.71 11.83
C ILE A 29 -8.92 -7.99 11.60
N GLY A 30 -8.99 -8.90 12.59
CA GLY A 30 -8.30 -10.18 12.55
C GLY A 30 -6.93 -10.15 13.22
N SER A 31 -6.26 -11.28 13.24
CA SER A 31 -4.93 -11.39 13.85
C SER A 31 -3.87 -10.76 12.95
N GLN A 32 -2.79 -10.32 13.57
CA GLN A 32 -1.65 -9.78 12.80
C GLN A 32 -1.04 -10.86 11.92
N GLU A 33 -0.92 -12.09 12.41
CA GLU A 33 -0.36 -13.19 11.63
C GLU A 33 -1.14 -13.45 10.35
N PHE A 34 -2.47 -13.50 10.45
CA PHE A 34 -3.35 -13.68 9.30
C PHE A 34 -3.20 -12.51 8.32
N ASN A 35 -3.17 -11.29 8.84
CA ASN A 35 -3.11 -10.08 8.02
C ASN A 35 -1.77 -9.90 7.33
N ILE A 36 -0.66 -10.28 7.97
CA ILE A 36 0.66 -10.29 7.32
C ILE A 36 0.64 -11.24 6.13
N GLU A 37 0.15 -12.46 6.32
CA GLU A 37 0.09 -13.44 5.24
C GLU A 37 -0.81 -12.97 4.10
N LEU A 38 -1.98 -12.43 4.42
CA LEU A 38 -2.91 -11.90 3.43
C LEU A 38 -2.29 -10.76 2.63
N SER A 39 -1.66 -9.80 3.31
CA SER A 39 -1.04 -8.66 2.66
C SER A 39 0.18 -9.07 1.83
N GLN A 40 0.96 -10.05 2.31
CA GLN A 40 2.09 -10.57 1.53
C GLN A 40 1.62 -11.17 0.20
N ARG A 41 0.54 -11.96 0.23
CA ARG A 41 -0.02 -12.53 -1.00
C ARG A 41 -0.53 -11.46 -1.95
N ARG A 42 -1.15 -10.40 -1.41
CA ARG A 42 -1.62 -9.28 -2.23
C ARG A 42 -0.46 -8.54 -2.90
N ALA A 43 0.60 -8.27 -2.14
CA ALA A 43 1.79 -7.62 -2.69
C ALA A 43 2.42 -8.48 -3.78
N GLN A 44 2.53 -9.78 -3.55
CA GLN A 44 3.07 -10.72 -4.54
C GLN A 44 2.21 -10.77 -5.80
N SER A 45 0.88 -10.75 -5.67
CA SER A 45 -0.02 -10.77 -6.83
C SER A 45 0.16 -9.53 -7.70
N VAL A 46 0.34 -8.36 -7.09
CA VAL A 46 0.59 -7.14 -7.85
C VAL A 46 1.94 -7.21 -8.56
N CYS A 47 2.98 -7.69 -7.87
CA CYS A 47 4.29 -7.90 -8.51
C CYS A 47 4.20 -8.87 -9.68
N GLU A 48 3.47 -9.98 -9.53
CA GLU A 48 3.28 -10.95 -10.60
C GLU A 48 2.58 -10.33 -11.82
N TYR A 49 1.58 -9.48 -11.58
CA TYR A 49 0.94 -8.74 -12.66
C TYR A 49 1.94 -7.88 -13.44
N LEU A 50 2.75 -7.11 -12.71
CA LEU A 50 3.76 -6.26 -13.34
C LEU A 50 4.82 -7.08 -14.08
N ILE A 51 5.24 -8.20 -13.51
CA ILE A 51 6.18 -9.12 -14.15
C ILE A 51 5.57 -9.67 -15.45
N SER A 52 4.29 -10.03 -15.43
CA SER A 52 3.60 -10.53 -16.62
C SER A 52 3.55 -9.49 -17.73
N LYS A 53 3.65 -8.21 -17.38
CA LYS A 53 3.69 -7.09 -18.33
C LYS A 53 5.11 -6.74 -18.78
N GLY A 54 6.12 -7.47 -18.31
CA GLY A 54 7.50 -7.31 -18.75
C GLY A 54 8.45 -6.61 -17.79
N ILE A 55 8.01 -6.30 -16.57
CA ILE A 55 8.91 -5.72 -15.57
C ILE A 55 9.79 -6.83 -14.99
N ASP A 56 11.09 -6.59 -14.90
CA ASP A 56 12.04 -7.54 -14.31
C ASP A 56 11.72 -7.74 -12.83
N SER A 57 11.64 -9.00 -12.40
CA SER A 57 11.32 -9.36 -11.03
C SER A 57 12.27 -8.76 -10.00
N GLN A 58 13.53 -8.53 -10.37
CA GLN A 58 14.52 -7.93 -9.47
C GLN A 58 14.23 -6.48 -9.12
N ARG A 59 13.36 -5.84 -9.88
CA ARG A 59 12.97 -4.45 -9.64
C ARG A 59 11.81 -4.31 -8.65
N LEU A 60 11.22 -5.43 -8.22
CA LEU A 60 9.99 -5.46 -7.43
C LEU A 60 10.21 -6.26 -6.16
N VAL A 61 10.01 -5.63 -5.00
CA VAL A 61 10.14 -6.27 -3.70
C VAL A 61 8.77 -6.25 -3.01
N PRO A 62 8.05 -7.39 -2.99
CA PRO A 62 6.74 -7.43 -2.33
C PRO A 62 6.88 -7.54 -0.83
N VAL A 63 6.17 -6.71 -0.08
CA VAL A 63 6.17 -6.74 1.38
C VAL A 63 4.75 -6.58 1.90
N GLY A 64 4.32 -7.54 2.74
CA GLY A 64 3.05 -7.45 3.44
C GLY A 64 3.28 -6.97 4.87
N TYR A 65 2.70 -5.83 5.21
CA TYR A 65 2.82 -5.26 6.56
C TYR A 65 1.67 -5.64 7.49
N GLY A 66 0.64 -6.28 6.96
CA GLY A 66 -0.55 -6.57 7.75
C GLY A 66 -1.18 -5.28 8.26
N LYS A 67 -1.51 -5.24 9.54
CA LYS A 67 -2.13 -4.07 10.17
C LYS A 67 -1.16 -3.20 10.98
N GLU A 68 0.14 -3.46 10.86
CA GLU A 68 1.16 -2.77 11.68
C GLU A 68 1.39 -1.30 11.31
N VAL A 69 1.07 -0.92 10.06
CA VAL A 69 1.37 0.43 9.56
C VAL A 69 0.06 1.08 9.10
N PRO A 70 -0.73 1.61 10.04
CA PRO A 70 -1.94 2.34 9.68
C PRO A 70 -1.63 3.57 8.85
N LYS A 71 -2.58 3.95 8.00
CA LYS A 71 -2.44 5.15 7.19
C LYS A 71 -2.44 6.40 8.07
N THR A 72 -1.59 7.35 7.75
CA THR A 72 -1.62 8.68 8.35
C THR A 72 -2.55 9.56 7.52
N VAL A 73 -3.42 10.31 8.17
CA VAL A 73 -4.36 11.20 7.51
C VAL A 73 -3.59 12.33 6.81
N ASP A 74 -3.72 12.40 5.48
CA ASP A 74 -3.19 13.49 4.67
C ASP A 74 -4.26 14.59 4.49
N GLU A 75 -3.92 15.64 3.75
CA GLU A 75 -4.84 16.76 3.53
C GLU A 75 -6.12 16.34 2.80
N ALA A 76 -6.03 15.43 1.84
CA ALA A 76 -7.20 14.98 1.07
C ALA A 76 -8.16 14.19 1.96
N ILE A 77 -7.63 13.28 2.76
CA ILE A 77 -8.43 12.49 3.71
C ILE A 77 -9.04 13.41 4.76
N ALA A 78 -8.25 14.35 5.29
CA ALA A 78 -8.73 15.31 6.29
C ALA A 78 -9.93 16.11 5.79
N ARG A 79 -9.87 16.57 4.54
CA ARG A 79 -10.98 17.33 3.95
C ARG A 79 -12.21 16.46 3.73
N GLN A 80 -12.02 15.22 3.32
CA GLN A 80 -13.13 14.33 2.99
C GLN A 80 -13.89 13.85 4.23
N TYR A 81 -13.17 13.53 5.30
CA TYR A 81 -13.75 12.91 6.50
C TYR A 81 -13.76 13.81 7.73
N ASN A 82 -13.20 15.00 7.62
CA ASN A 82 -13.09 15.94 8.75
C ASN A 82 -12.27 15.38 9.91
N TRP A 83 -11.19 14.69 9.58
CA TRP A 83 -10.22 14.18 10.57
C TRP A 83 -8.97 15.06 10.56
N PRO A 84 -8.23 15.13 11.68
CA PRO A 84 -7.02 15.97 11.73
C PRO A 84 -5.93 15.46 10.79
N VAL A 85 -5.26 16.37 10.09
CA VAL A 85 -4.07 16.01 9.32
C VAL A 85 -3.01 15.48 10.28
N GLY A 86 -2.34 14.39 9.90
CA GLY A 86 -1.32 13.76 10.71
C GLY A 86 -1.86 12.73 11.69
N GLN A 87 -3.18 12.59 11.79
CA GLN A 87 -3.78 11.55 12.64
C GLN A 87 -3.46 10.17 12.09
N LEU A 88 -2.96 9.28 12.95
CA LEU A 88 -2.75 7.89 12.59
C LEU A 88 -4.08 7.16 12.70
N LEU A 89 -4.46 6.44 11.63
CA LEU A 89 -5.69 5.65 11.62
C LEU A 89 -5.48 4.30 12.31
N ASP A 90 -5.08 4.36 13.57
CA ASP A 90 -4.85 3.18 14.38
C ASP A 90 -6.13 2.72 15.07
N GLU A 91 -6.04 1.60 15.76
CA GLU A 91 -7.19 0.99 16.42
C GLU A 91 -7.80 1.92 17.48
N THR A 92 -6.96 2.61 18.25
CA THR A 92 -7.44 3.54 19.29
C THR A 92 -8.28 4.66 18.70
N PHE A 93 -7.80 5.27 17.61
CA PHE A 93 -8.58 6.32 16.94
C PHE A 93 -9.88 5.78 16.36
N ILE A 94 -9.80 4.64 15.66
CA ILE A 94 -10.96 4.06 14.97
C ILE A 94 -12.04 3.64 15.94
N GLU A 95 -11.68 3.07 17.08
CA GLU A 95 -12.66 2.64 18.10
C GLU A 95 -13.57 3.77 18.57
N ASN A 96 -13.11 5.01 18.52
CA ASN A 96 -13.88 6.18 18.95
C ASN A 96 -14.73 6.80 17.83
N LEU A 97 -14.70 6.25 16.63
CA LEU A 97 -15.51 6.72 15.51
C LEU A 97 -16.89 6.05 15.53
N ASP A 98 -17.86 6.67 14.83
CA ASP A 98 -19.15 5.99 14.62
C ASP A 98 -18.98 4.83 13.62
N GLU A 99 -20.00 4.00 13.48
CA GLU A 99 -19.88 2.77 12.66
C GLU A 99 -19.63 3.06 11.19
N GLU A 100 -20.18 4.13 10.64
CA GLU A 100 -19.94 4.51 9.25
C GLU A 100 -18.50 4.97 9.05
N GLN A 101 -17.99 5.81 9.94
CA GLN A 101 -16.63 6.31 9.86
C GLN A 101 -15.59 5.21 10.08
N LYS A 102 -15.90 4.22 10.94
CA LYS A 102 -15.04 3.04 11.09
C LYS A 102 -14.85 2.33 9.76
N LYS A 103 -15.92 2.17 8.99
CA LYS A 103 -15.85 1.53 7.67
C LYS A 103 -14.95 2.30 6.72
N TYR A 104 -15.03 3.63 6.72
CA TYR A 104 -14.17 4.46 5.88
C TYR A 104 -12.71 4.33 6.28
N ALA A 105 -12.42 4.38 7.58
CA ALA A 105 -11.05 4.24 8.07
C ALA A 105 -10.46 2.86 7.74
N ASP A 106 -11.25 1.80 7.93
CA ASP A 106 -10.82 0.45 7.58
C ASP A 106 -10.54 0.32 6.09
N GLN A 107 -11.38 0.92 5.25
CA GLN A 107 -11.19 0.90 3.80
C GLN A 107 -9.89 1.63 3.39
N ILE A 108 -9.61 2.76 4.02
CA ILE A 108 -8.38 3.52 3.75
C ILE A 108 -7.15 2.71 4.14
N ASN A 109 -7.21 1.97 5.24
CA ASN A 109 -6.11 1.12 5.68
C ASN A 109 -5.85 -0.07 4.74
N ARG A 110 -6.87 -0.57 4.06
CA ARG A 110 -6.73 -1.66 3.06
C ARG A 110 -6.18 -1.06 1.76
N ARG A 111 -4.86 -0.97 1.67
CA ARG A 111 -4.21 -0.28 0.56
C ARG A 111 -2.93 -0.96 0.11
N THR A 112 -2.54 -0.64 -1.10
CA THR A 112 -1.23 -0.98 -1.66
C THR A 112 -0.50 0.32 -1.95
N GLU A 113 0.77 0.39 -1.58
CA GLU A 113 1.62 1.55 -1.80
C GLU A 113 2.93 1.08 -2.43
N PHE A 114 3.69 2.01 -3.01
CA PHE A 114 5.05 1.68 -3.43
C PHE A 114 6.02 2.73 -2.90
N LYS A 115 7.25 2.26 -2.68
CA LYS A 115 8.34 3.09 -2.20
C LYS A 115 9.57 2.82 -3.06
N VAL A 116 10.21 3.88 -3.55
CA VAL A 116 11.42 3.75 -4.34
C VAL A 116 12.58 3.34 -3.42
N LEU A 117 13.21 2.22 -3.73
CA LEU A 117 14.37 1.73 -2.99
C LEU A 117 15.67 2.24 -3.59
N THR A 118 15.76 2.25 -4.91
CA THR A 118 16.90 2.82 -5.62
C THR A 118 16.47 3.22 -7.02
N THR A 119 17.17 4.19 -7.61
CA THR A 119 16.98 4.62 -8.99
C THR A 119 18.14 4.18 -9.89
N THR A 120 19.08 3.40 -9.36
CA THR A 120 20.31 3.02 -10.04
C THR A 120 20.56 1.51 -9.97
N LEU A 121 19.50 0.71 -9.93
CA LEU A 121 19.63 -0.75 -9.87
C LEU A 121 20.37 -1.24 -11.12
N GLY A 122 21.44 -2.04 -10.90
CA GLY A 122 22.25 -2.57 -11.99
C GLY A 122 23.26 -1.60 -12.56
N LEU A 123 23.32 -0.38 -12.07
CA LEU A 123 24.33 0.60 -12.46
C LEU A 123 25.44 0.63 -11.42
N GLN A 124 26.67 0.54 -11.87
CA GLN A 124 27.84 0.56 -11.00
C GLN A 124 28.55 1.90 -11.10
#